data_e5209496660163b6783338fd5ae74371
#
_entry.id   e5209496660163b6783338fd5ae74371
#
_cell.length_a   1.000
_cell.length_b   1.000
_cell.length_c   1.000
_cell.angle_alpha   90.00
_cell.angle_beta   90.00
_cell.angle_gamma   90.00
#
_symmetry.space_group_name_H-M   'P 1'
#
loop_
_entity.id
_entity.type
_entity.pdbx_description
1 polymer ?
#
loop_
_entity_poly.entity_id
_entity_poly.type
_entity_poly.pdbx_seq_one_letter_code
_entity_poly.pdbx_strand_id
1 'polypeptide(L)'
;MKKLYLASLGCVKNLIDSEVILGKLKDYSLTQNPQEADVIIVNTCGFINPAKEESIETILELANEKKENALLVVTGCFSERYKEILPKELPEVDIWSGVGDFDKIDTLIKEKKSQFSPKVFLIHNEERIITGSSYHAYIKLSEGCNQKCAFCAIPNFKGKLNSREIPEIIDEIKKLKEKGFKDFSLASQDSSSYLRDKGVKDGLERLIDEIDKIEGITARILYLYPATTTKRLIRKIFASTNVQNYFDIPIQHITPKMLKIMKRPGSVDKLKSLLKEMKKEFSFIRTSVIVGHPGENEEDFEELKKFIKEFEFDRVNVFAYSDEEDTAAFKRKDKLPQQIIDKRTKEIGKIVKQTTKKSLKKYLNKTIKCYLEGLTEDELFYSVRPKLWAPEIDGDILINESEKENLKIGNLYDVKVENLAGDQLIGKII
;
A
#
# COMPACT_ATOMS: atom_id res chain seq x y z
N MET A 1 -23.09 -23.82 8.46
CA MET A 1 -22.53 -22.83 7.54
C MET A 1 -21.12 -23.27 7.21
N LYS A 2 -20.70 -23.25 5.95
CA LYS A 2 -19.35 -23.59 5.56
C LYS A 2 -18.35 -22.55 6.11
N LYS A 3 -17.16 -23.00 6.52
CA LYS A 3 -16.11 -22.13 7.04
C LYS A 3 -15.13 -21.70 5.94
N LEU A 4 -14.74 -20.45 5.94
CA LEU A 4 -13.81 -19.82 5.00
C LEU A 4 -12.58 -19.29 5.75
N TYR A 5 -11.39 -19.69 5.29
CA TYR A 5 -10.13 -19.06 5.66
C TYR A 5 -9.60 -18.25 4.47
N LEU A 6 -9.14 -17.02 4.70
CA LEU A 6 -8.58 -16.18 3.65
C LEU A 6 -7.23 -15.62 4.08
N ALA A 7 -6.19 -15.96 3.32
CA ALA A 7 -4.87 -15.35 3.39
C ALA A 7 -4.76 -14.25 2.33
N SER A 8 -4.55 -12.99 2.77
CA SER A 8 -4.38 -11.84 1.89
C SER A 8 -2.93 -11.37 1.93
N LEU A 9 -2.18 -11.63 0.84
CA LEU A 9 -0.75 -11.33 0.78
C LEU A 9 -0.48 -10.02 0.03
N GLY A 10 0.65 -9.41 0.35
CA GLY A 10 1.20 -8.28 -0.39
C GLY A 10 0.62 -6.92 0.02
N CYS A 11 0.07 -6.14 -0.91
CA CYS A 11 -0.20 -4.72 -0.71
C CYS A 11 -1.67 -4.42 -0.39
N VAL A 12 -1.93 -3.20 0.08
CA VAL A 12 -3.29 -2.69 0.40
C VAL A 12 -4.29 -2.79 -0.76
N LYS A 13 -3.83 -2.81 -2.01
CA LYS A 13 -4.72 -3.00 -3.18
C LYS A 13 -5.20 -4.45 -3.26
N ASN A 14 -4.34 -5.41 -2.92
CA ASN A 14 -4.71 -6.82 -2.79
C ASN A 14 -5.67 -7.03 -1.61
N LEU A 15 -5.46 -6.32 -0.50
CA LEU A 15 -6.38 -6.36 0.64
C LEU A 15 -7.80 -5.94 0.23
N ILE A 16 -7.94 -4.84 -0.52
CA ILE A 16 -9.24 -4.40 -1.05
C ILE A 16 -9.88 -5.50 -1.93
N ASP A 17 -9.10 -6.16 -2.78
CA ASP A 17 -9.58 -7.26 -3.61
C ASP A 17 -10.02 -8.47 -2.74
N SER A 18 -9.29 -8.77 -1.66
CA SER A 18 -9.69 -9.78 -0.67
C SER A 18 -11.00 -9.45 0.04
N GLU A 19 -11.21 -8.19 0.40
CA GLU A 19 -12.44 -7.71 1.04
C GLU A 19 -13.66 -7.81 0.10
N VAL A 20 -13.46 -7.62 -1.21
CA VAL A 20 -14.49 -7.89 -2.23
C VAL A 20 -14.81 -9.38 -2.31
N ILE A 21 -13.79 -10.24 -2.31
CA ILE A 21 -13.96 -11.69 -2.27
C ILE A 21 -14.80 -12.10 -1.05
N LEU A 22 -14.50 -11.57 0.13
CA LEU A 22 -15.28 -11.81 1.34
C LEU A 22 -16.72 -11.35 1.22
N GLY A 23 -16.96 -10.19 0.58
CA GLY A 23 -18.31 -9.68 0.30
C GLY A 23 -19.13 -10.59 -0.61
N LYS A 24 -18.48 -11.31 -1.55
CA LYS A 24 -19.13 -12.32 -2.40
C LYS A 24 -19.43 -13.63 -1.67
N LEU A 25 -18.66 -13.93 -0.64
CA LEU A 25 -18.74 -15.18 0.14
C LEU A 25 -19.39 -14.98 1.52
N LYS A 26 -20.29 -14.03 1.64
CA LYS A 26 -20.98 -13.70 2.92
C LYS A 26 -21.81 -14.86 3.51
N ASP A 27 -22.12 -15.89 2.72
CA ASP A 27 -22.78 -17.11 3.19
C ASP A 27 -21.84 -18.09 3.91
N TYR A 28 -20.55 -17.78 3.95
CA TYR A 28 -19.54 -18.52 4.70
C TYR A 28 -19.27 -17.85 6.05
N SER A 29 -18.97 -18.62 7.09
CA SER A 29 -18.44 -18.10 8.34
C SER A 29 -16.90 -18.03 8.27
N LEU A 30 -16.33 -16.88 8.61
CA LEU A 30 -14.87 -16.72 8.63
C LEU A 30 -14.28 -17.50 9.81
N THR A 31 -13.12 -18.12 9.59
CA THR A 31 -12.31 -18.76 10.61
C THR A 31 -10.87 -18.26 10.55
N GLN A 32 -10.19 -18.21 11.69
CA GLN A 32 -8.76 -17.92 11.78
C GLN A 32 -7.91 -19.19 11.74
N ASN A 33 -8.55 -20.37 11.80
CA ASN A 33 -7.86 -21.65 11.75
C ASN A 33 -8.09 -22.32 10.39
N PRO A 34 -7.03 -22.47 9.53
CA PRO A 34 -7.14 -23.09 8.22
C PRO A 34 -7.60 -24.55 8.27
N GLN A 35 -7.27 -25.28 9.35
CA GLN A 35 -7.66 -26.68 9.54
C GLN A 35 -9.17 -26.87 9.73
N GLU A 36 -9.89 -25.80 10.10
CA GLU A 36 -11.35 -25.84 10.22
C GLU A 36 -12.08 -25.42 8.95
N ALA A 37 -11.36 -24.82 7.98
CA ALA A 37 -11.97 -24.26 6.79
C ALA A 37 -12.48 -25.34 5.82
N ASP A 38 -13.64 -25.08 5.19
CA ASP A 38 -14.14 -25.84 4.04
C ASP A 38 -13.61 -25.29 2.73
N VAL A 39 -13.25 -24.00 2.72
CA VAL A 39 -12.62 -23.30 1.62
C VAL A 39 -11.49 -22.44 2.17
N ILE A 40 -10.31 -22.56 1.58
CA ILE A 40 -9.14 -21.74 1.85
C ILE A 40 -8.86 -20.91 0.60
N ILE A 41 -8.77 -19.61 0.74
CA ILE A 41 -8.43 -18.69 -0.37
C ILE A 41 -7.09 -18.02 -0.06
N VAL A 42 -6.17 -18.06 -1.03
CA VAL A 42 -4.92 -17.30 -0.99
C VAL A 42 -4.95 -16.24 -2.08
N ASN A 43 -5.08 -14.97 -1.69
CA ASN A 43 -4.93 -13.84 -2.61
C ASN A 43 -3.46 -13.42 -2.64
N THR A 44 -2.78 -13.76 -3.73
CA THR A 44 -1.32 -13.77 -3.85
C THR A 44 -0.73 -12.47 -4.38
N CYS A 45 0.52 -12.20 -4.00
CA CYS A 45 1.32 -11.09 -4.52
C CYS A 45 2.42 -11.61 -5.44
N GLY A 46 2.56 -11.02 -6.64
CA GLY A 46 3.56 -11.41 -7.65
C GLY A 46 4.45 -10.25 -8.09
N PHE A 47 4.68 -9.23 -7.22
CA PHE A 47 5.35 -8.01 -7.63
C PHE A 47 6.87 -8.14 -7.65
N ILE A 48 7.48 -8.70 -6.62
CA ILE A 48 8.93 -8.92 -6.47
C ILE A 48 9.21 -10.35 -5.97
N ASN A 49 10.46 -10.83 -6.15
CA ASN A 49 10.83 -12.19 -5.77
C ASN A 49 10.46 -12.58 -4.33
N PRO A 50 10.76 -11.79 -3.30
CA PRO A 50 10.33 -12.15 -1.93
C PRO A 50 8.83 -12.35 -1.77
N ALA A 51 8.00 -11.55 -2.46
CA ALA A 51 6.55 -11.71 -2.41
C ALA A 51 6.04 -12.94 -3.20
N LYS A 52 6.80 -13.38 -4.21
CA LYS A 52 6.52 -14.64 -4.92
C LYS A 52 6.87 -15.85 -4.05
N GLU A 53 8.02 -15.79 -3.37
CA GLU A 53 8.46 -16.81 -2.40
C GLU A 53 7.44 -16.94 -1.26
N GLU A 54 7.05 -15.84 -0.63
CA GLU A 54 5.98 -15.81 0.38
C GLU A 54 4.67 -16.44 -0.13
N SER A 55 4.28 -16.12 -1.37
CA SER A 55 3.05 -16.67 -1.95
C SER A 55 3.13 -18.18 -2.14
N ILE A 56 4.28 -18.72 -2.59
CA ILE A 56 4.49 -20.16 -2.76
C ILE A 56 4.51 -20.88 -1.40
N GLU A 57 5.26 -20.34 -0.44
CA GLU A 57 5.35 -20.90 0.92
C GLU A 57 3.97 -20.97 1.56
N THR A 58 3.20 -19.86 1.53
CA THR A 58 1.84 -19.84 2.08
C THR A 58 0.90 -20.84 1.39
N ILE A 59 0.98 -21.00 0.06
CA ILE A 59 0.16 -21.98 -0.66
C ILE A 59 0.49 -23.39 -0.21
N LEU A 60 1.77 -23.74 -0.10
CA LEU A 60 2.22 -25.09 0.28
C LEU A 60 1.91 -25.39 1.75
N GLU A 61 2.10 -24.45 2.66
CA GLU A 61 1.72 -24.58 4.07
C GLU A 61 0.23 -24.87 4.20
N LEU A 62 -0.61 -24.04 3.58
CA LEU A 62 -2.07 -24.19 3.64
C LEU A 62 -2.57 -25.47 2.93
N ALA A 63 -1.88 -25.91 1.87
CA ALA A 63 -2.17 -27.18 1.23
C ALA A 63 -1.93 -28.37 2.17
N ASN A 64 -0.87 -28.30 2.99
CA ASN A 64 -0.55 -29.34 3.98
C ASN A 64 -1.47 -29.30 5.21
N GLU A 65 -1.93 -28.10 5.60
CA GLU A 65 -2.77 -27.91 6.79
C GLU A 65 -4.26 -28.15 6.53
N LYS A 66 -4.71 -28.02 5.27
CA LYS A 66 -6.14 -28.13 4.94
C LYS A 66 -6.68 -29.52 5.28
N LYS A 67 -7.93 -29.59 5.75
CA LYS A 67 -8.62 -30.86 5.91
C LYS A 67 -8.88 -31.53 4.54
N GLU A 68 -8.98 -32.84 4.50
CA GLU A 68 -9.02 -33.68 3.29
C GLU A 68 -10.03 -33.18 2.22
N ASN A 69 -11.18 -32.71 2.61
CA ASN A 69 -12.24 -32.26 1.69
C ASN A 69 -12.32 -30.74 1.50
N ALA A 70 -11.37 -29.97 2.05
CA ALA A 70 -11.34 -28.53 1.87
C ALA A 70 -10.81 -28.17 0.47
N LEU A 71 -11.40 -27.12 -0.12
CA LEU A 71 -10.92 -26.55 -1.38
C LEU A 71 -9.85 -25.51 -1.12
N LEU A 72 -8.71 -25.60 -1.81
CA LEU A 72 -7.67 -24.60 -1.86
C LEU A 72 -7.81 -23.79 -3.15
N VAL A 73 -8.09 -22.50 -3.01
CA VAL A 73 -8.32 -21.56 -4.10
C VAL A 73 -7.18 -20.52 -4.11
N VAL A 74 -6.50 -20.35 -5.22
CA VAL A 74 -5.43 -19.37 -5.38
C VAL A 74 -5.82 -18.34 -6.41
N THR A 75 -5.68 -17.07 -6.05
CA THR A 75 -6.02 -15.91 -6.89
C THR A 75 -4.97 -14.80 -6.75
N GLY A 76 -5.16 -13.68 -7.44
CA GLY A 76 -4.36 -12.48 -7.28
C GLY A 76 -3.23 -12.31 -8.30
N CYS A 77 -2.28 -11.44 -7.96
CA CYS A 77 -1.25 -10.96 -8.89
C CYS A 77 -0.27 -12.06 -9.32
N PHE A 78 0.14 -12.93 -8.41
CA PHE A 78 1.07 -14.02 -8.70
C PHE A 78 0.38 -15.08 -9.58
N SER A 79 -0.84 -15.45 -9.23
CA SER A 79 -1.66 -16.36 -10.03
C SER A 79 -1.84 -15.85 -11.47
N GLU A 80 -2.19 -14.57 -11.66
CA GLU A 80 -2.35 -13.97 -12.99
C GLU A 80 -1.04 -13.94 -13.78
N ARG A 81 0.06 -13.54 -13.12
CA ARG A 81 1.36 -13.37 -13.77
C ARG A 81 1.92 -14.68 -14.32
N TYR A 82 1.67 -15.79 -13.64
CA TYR A 82 2.21 -17.10 -13.98
C TYR A 82 1.12 -18.14 -14.26
N LYS A 83 -0.02 -17.73 -14.77
CA LYS A 83 -1.19 -18.56 -15.04
C LYS A 83 -0.96 -19.76 -15.95
N GLU A 84 0.05 -19.71 -16.82
CA GLU A 84 0.40 -20.84 -17.72
C GLU A 84 1.31 -21.88 -17.05
N ILE A 85 1.92 -21.51 -15.93
CA ILE A 85 2.94 -22.33 -15.23
C ILE A 85 2.41 -22.89 -13.93
N LEU A 86 1.91 -22.04 -13.03
CA LEU A 86 1.54 -22.41 -11.67
C LEU A 86 0.52 -23.57 -11.57
N PRO A 87 -0.53 -23.64 -12.41
CA PRO A 87 -1.48 -24.74 -12.33
C PRO A 87 -0.87 -26.13 -12.62
N LYS A 88 0.31 -26.17 -13.25
CA LYS A 88 1.04 -27.40 -13.54
C LYS A 88 2.06 -27.74 -12.46
N GLU A 89 2.67 -26.72 -11.87
CA GLU A 89 3.73 -26.86 -10.86
C GLU A 89 3.20 -27.05 -9.44
N LEU A 90 1.97 -26.60 -9.15
CA LEU A 90 1.32 -26.70 -7.84
C LEU A 90 -0.02 -27.43 -7.97
N PRO A 91 0.00 -28.77 -8.13
CA PRO A 91 -1.19 -29.61 -8.28
C PRO A 91 -2.04 -29.69 -7.00
N GLU A 92 -1.54 -29.23 -5.85
CA GLU A 92 -2.23 -29.16 -4.57
C GLU A 92 -3.38 -28.13 -4.57
N VAL A 93 -3.38 -27.19 -5.52
CA VAL A 93 -4.40 -26.14 -5.63
C VAL A 93 -5.57 -26.64 -6.45
N ASP A 94 -6.75 -26.61 -5.86
CA ASP A 94 -7.99 -27.12 -6.48
C ASP A 94 -8.54 -26.13 -7.53
N ILE A 95 -8.45 -24.81 -7.27
CA ILE A 95 -9.01 -23.76 -8.14
C ILE A 95 -8.02 -22.61 -8.30
N TRP A 96 -7.76 -22.25 -9.53
CA TRP A 96 -6.97 -21.08 -9.90
C TRP A 96 -7.84 -19.98 -10.49
N SER A 97 -7.61 -18.74 -10.08
CA SER A 97 -8.21 -17.58 -10.75
C SER A 97 -7.24 -16.41 -10.85
N GLY A 98 -7.54 -15.50 -11.78
CA GLY A 98 -6.72 -14.32 -12.01
C GLY A 98 -7.28 -13.05 -11.36
N VAL A 99 -6.63 -11.92 -11.65
CA VAL A 99 -7.05 -10.59 -11.18
C VAL A 99 -8.33 -10.08 -11.83
N GLY A 100 -8.88 -10.80 -12.78
CA GLY A 100 -10.13 -10.48 -13.48
C GLY A 100 -11.38 -11.12 -12.89
N ASP A 101 -11.26 -11.97 -11.86
CA ASP A 101 -12.33 -12.88 -11.45
C ASP A 101 -12.74 -12.74 -9.98
N PHE A 102 -12.32 -11.69 -9.28
CA PHE A 102 -12.65 -11.50 -7.86
C PHE A 102 -14.16 -11.43 -7.58
N ASP A 103 -14.92 -10.89 -8.51
CA ASP A 103 -16.39 -10.81 -8.43
C ASP A 103 -17.11 -12.15 -8.73
N LYS A 104 -16.40 -13.14 -9.26
CA LYS A 104 -16.92 -14.45 -9.65
C LYS A 104 -16.48 -15.60 -8.75
N ILE A 105 -15.72 -15.30 -7.72
CA ILE A 105 -15.06 -16.32 -6.90
C ILE A 105 -16.05 -17.34 -6.29
N ASP A 106 -17.25 -16.89 -5.93
CA ASP A 106 -18.31 -17.75 -5.41
C ASP A 106 -18.81 -18.77 -6.45
N THR A 107 -18.93 -18.35 -7.69
CA THR A 107 -19.31 -19.22 -8.82
C THR A 107 -18.21 -20.24 -9.11
N LEU A 108 -16.94 -19.78 -9.15
CA LEU A 108 -15.79 -20.66 -9.38
C LEU A 108 -15.69 -21.77 -8.31
N ILE A 109 -15.92 -21.42 -7.04
CA ILE A 109 -15.94 -22.36 -5.93
C ILE A 109 -17.10 -23.37 -6.06
N LYS A 110 -18.30 -22.91 -6.41
CA LYS A 110 -19.48 -23.77 -6.60
C LYS A 110 -19.29 -24.75 -7.75
N GLU A 111 -18.74 -24.26 -8.86
CA GLU A 111 -18.49 -25.06 -10.08
C GLU A 111 -17.19 -25.87 -10.03
N LYS A 112 -16.32 -25.65 -9.02
CA LYS A 112 -14.97 -26.23 -8.91
C LYS A 112 -14.16 -26.02 -10.20
N LYS A 113 -14.15 -24.78 -10.71
CA LYS A 113 -13.58 -24.44 -12.02
C LYS A 113 -12.55 -23.34 -11.90
N SER A 114 -11.38 -23.53 -12.50
CA SER A 114 -10.37 -22.49 -12.67
C SER A 114 -10.72 -21.56 -13.83
N GLN A 115 -10.44 -20.25 -13.66
CA GLN A 115 -10.69 -19.25 -14.69
C GLN A 115 -9.69 -18.10 -14.61
N PHE A 116 -9.27 -17.61 -15.78
CA PHE A 116 -8.46 -16.40 -15.95
C PHE A 116 -9.11 -15.49 -16.96
N SER A 117 -9.91 -14.54 -16.50
CA SER A 117 -10.57 -13.55 -17.36
C SER A 117 -9.55 -12.58 -17.96
N PRO A 118 -9.66 -12.24 -19.24
CA PRO A 118 -8.70 -11.34 -19.90
C PRO A 118 -8.83 -9.88 -19.45
N LYS A 119 -9.94 -9.52 -18.82
CA LYS A 119 -10.25 -8.17 -18.35
C LYS A 119 -10.00 -8.10 -16.84
N VAL A 120 -9.13 -7.21 -16.43
CA VAL A 120 -8.84 -6.97 -15.02
C VAL A 120 -10.07 -6.42 -14.31
N PHE A 121 -10.36 -6.98 -13.14
CA PHE A 121 -11.48 -6.51 -12.31
C PHE A 121 -11.19 -5.10 -11.75
N LEU A 122 -12.19 -4.25 -11.79
CA LEU A 122 -12.23 -2.99 -11.09
C LEU A 122 -13.47 -2.97 -10.21
N ILE A 123 -13.29 -2.68 -8.93
CA ILE A 123 -14.41 -2.52 -8.00
C ILE A 123 -15.25 -1.30 -8.41
N HIS A 124 -16.56 -1.46 -8.40
CA HIS A 124 -17.53 -0.37 -8.61
C HIS A 124 -18.41 -0.20 -7.36
N ASN A 125 -19.52 -0.93 -7.28
CA ASN A 125 -20.49 -0.85 -6.18
C ASN A 125 -20.58 -2.18 -5.39
N GLU A 126 -19.59 -3.07 -5.57
CA GLU A 126 -19.57 -4.33 -4.84
C GLU A 126 -19.51 -4.10 -3.33
N GLU A 127 -20.32 -4.85 -2.61
CA GLU A 127 -20.17 -4.95 -1.17
C GLU A 127 -18.85 -5.64 -0.83
N ARG A 128 -18.17 -5.12 0.18
CA ARG A 128 -16.97 -5.75 0.73
C ARG A 128 -17.02 -5.80 2.25
N ILE A 129 -16.37 -6.79 2.82
CA ILE A 129 -16.19 -6.93 4.26
C ILE A 129 -14.84 -6.38 4.61
N ILE A 130 -14.83 -5.21 5.28
CA ILE A 130 -13.58 -4.58 5.72
C ILE A 130 -12.94 -5.42 6.80
N THR A 131 -11.63 -5.61 6.69
CA THR A 131 -10.82 -6.39 7.63
C THR A 131 -9.74 -5.51 8.29
N GLY A 132 -9.20 -5.97 9.41
CA GLY A 132 -8.06 -5.34 10.09
C GLY A 132 -8.39 -4.11 10.94
N SER A 133 -9.44 -3.34 10.64
CA SER A 133 -9.80 -2.14 11.40
C SER A 133 -11.30 -1.95 11.50
N SER A 134 -11.76 -1.42 12.63
CA SER A 134 -13.18 -1.06 12.86
C SER A 134 -13.50 0.38 12.46
N TYR A 135 -12.52 1.20 12.08
CA TYR A 135 -12.72 2.63 11.82
C TYR A 135 -11.91 3.18 10.63
N HIS A 136 -11.00 2.40 10.08
CA HIS A 136 -10.20 2.74 8.90
C HIS A 136 -10.52 1.80 7.74
N ALA A 137 -10.57 2.34 6.50
CA ALA A 137 -10.71 1.55 5.28
C ALA A 137 -9.84 2.10 4.14
N TYR A 138 -9.30 1.20 3.34
CA TYR A 138 -8.65 1.55 2.09
C TYR A 138 -9.71 1.71 0.98
N ILE A 139 -9.55 2.72 0.13
CA ILE A 139 -10.43 3.01 -1.01
C ILE A 139 -9.63 2.93 -2.31
N LYS A 140 -10.00 2.03 -3.20
CA LYS A 140 -9.36 1.90 -4.52
C LYS A 140 -9.87 2.98 -5.46
N LEU A 141 -8.96 3.79 -6.05
CA LEU A 141 -9.30 4.83 -7.03
C LEU A 141 -9.32 4.29 -8.46
N SER A 142 -8.39 3.40 -8.75
CA SER A 142 -8.20 2.83 -10.10
C SER A 142 -7.45 1.52 -10.02
N GLU A 143 -7.45 0.76 -11.09
CA GLU A 143 -6.62 -0.42 -11.29
C GLU A 143 -5.73 -0.24 -12.52
N GLY A 144 -4.56 -0.90 -12.54
CA GLY A 144 -3.62 -0.81 -13.64
C GLY A 144 -2.79 0.49 -13.67
N CYS A 145 -1.81 0.56 -14.57
CA CYS A 145 -0.88 1.67 -14.64
C CYS A 145 -0.37 1.91 -16.05
N ASN A 146 -0.36 3.17 -16.50
CA ASN A 146 0.17 3.57 -17.80
C ASN A 146 1.66 3.97 -17.75
N GLN A 147 2.28 3.94 -16.57
CA GLN A 147 3.70 4.25 -16.43
C GLN A 147 4.56 3.10 -16.96
N LYS A 148 5.72 3.46 -17.50
CA LYS A 148 6.63 2.51 -18.16
C LYS A 148 7.94 2.33 -17.37
N CYS A 149 7.87 2.31 -16.04
CA CYS A 149 9.04 2.13 -15.18
C CYS A 149 9.79 0.85 -15.57
N ALA A 150 11.11 0.96 -15.76
CA ALA A 150 11.93 -0.13 -16.33
C ALA A 150 11.97 -1.41 -15.48
N PHE A 151 11.73 -1.29 -14.19
CA PHE A 151 11.79 -2.35 -13.17
C PHE A 151 10.42 -2.95 -12.82
N CYS A 152 9.32 -2.44 -13.41
CA CYS A 152 7.97 -2.75 -12.94
C CYS A 152 7.21 -3.62 -13.94
N ALA A 153 6.75 -4.78 -13.47
CA ALA A 153 5.94 -5.72 -14.24
C ALA A 153 4.41 -5.49 -14.12
N ILE A 154 3.95 -4.58 -13.24
CA ILE A 154 2.53 -4.36 -12.95
C ILE A 154 1.65 -4.20 -14.20
N PRO A 155 2.04 -3.40 -15.22
CA PRO A 155 1.21 -3.25 -16.41
C PRO A 155 0.95 -4.55 -17.18
N ASN A 156 1.80 -5.57 -17.00
CA ASN A 156 1.69 -6.84 -17.73
C ASN A 156 0.56 -7.73 -17.18
N PHE A 157 0.22 -7.61 -15.89
CA PHE A 157 -0.81 -8.42 -15.24
C PHE A 157 -1.98 -7.61 -14.63
N LYS A 158 -1.79 -6.31 -14.34
CA LYS A 158 -2.86 -5.40 -13.88
C LYS A 158 -3.37 -4.48 -15.01
N GLY A 159 -2.79 -4.56 -16.19
CA GLY A 159 -3.23 -3.82 -17.37
C GLY A 159 -2.98 -2.32 -17.32
N LYS A 160 -3.68 -1.62 -18.23
CA LYS A 160 -3.65 -0.15 -18.33
C LYS A 160 -4.49 0.47 -17.21
N LEU A 161 -4.19 1.75 -16.90
CA LEU A 161 -4.99 2.56 -15.99
C LEU A 161 -6.47 2.49 -16.37
N ASN A 162 -7.30 2.11 -15.41
CA ASN A 162 -8.75 2.08 -15.48
C ASN A 162 -9.28 2.70 -14.18
N SER A 163 -9.88 3.88 -14.28
CA SER A 163 -10.31 4.70 -13.13
C SER A 163 -11.79 4.52 -12.84
N ARG A 164 -12.12 4.44 -11.54
CA ARG A 164 -13.50 4.51 -11.04
C ARG A 164 -14.04 5.93 -11.23
N GLU A 165 -15.36 6.05 -11.30
CA GLU A 165 -16.01 7.35 -11.30
C GLU A 165 -16.00 7.98 -9.90
N ILE A 166 -15.92 9.33 -9.84
CA ILE A 166 -15.93 10.06 -8.55
C ILE A 166 -17.20 9.72 -7.72
N PRO A 167 -18.41 9.71 -8.30
CA PRO A 167 -19.61 9.38 -7.55
C PRO A 167 -19.58 8.00 -6.89
N GLU A 168 -18.99 6.98 -7.54
CA GLU A 168 -18.86 5.64 -6.98
C GLU A 168 -17.96 5.61 -5.74
N ILE A 169 -16.85 6.35 -5.80
CA ILE A 169 -15.89 6.47 -4.68
C ILE A 169 -16.54 7.19 -3.49
N ILE A 170 -17.26 8.28 -3.77
CA ILE A 170 -17.94 9.07 -2.74
C ILE A 170 -19.07 8.29 -2.10
N ASP A 171 -19.84 7.52 -2.88
CA ASP A 171 -20.91 6.65 -2.39
C ASP A 171 -20.35 5.56 -1.47
N GLU A 172 -19.22 4.93 -1.86
CA GLU A 172 -18.54 3.95 -1.01
C GLU A 172 -18.08 4.56 0.31
N ILE A 173 -17.43 5.73 0.30
CA ILE A 173 -16.98 6.43 1.51
C ILE A 173 -18.18 6.74 2.42
N LYS A 174 -19.30 7.21 1.88
CA LYS A 174 -20.52 7.50 2.65
C LYS A 174 -21.10 6.24 3.29
N LYS A 175 -21.24 5.15 2.54
CA LYS A 175 -21.71 3.86 3.05
C LYS A 175 -20.82 3.32 4.17
N LEU A 176 -19.50 3.45 4.03
CA LEU A 176 -18.56 3.04 5.07
C LEU A 176 -18.66 3.96 6.30
N LYS A 177 -18.82 5.27 6.09
CA LYS A 177 -19.04 6.23 7.18
C LYS A 177 -20.31 5.87 8.00
N GLU A 178 -21.41 5.50 7.34
CA GLU A 178 -22.64 5.05 8.00
C GLU A 178 -22.39 3.79 8.87
N LYS A 179 -21.44 2.94 8.48
CA LYS A 179 -20.99 1.76 9.24
C LYS A 179 -20.01 2.10 10.36
N GLY A 180 -19.63 3.38 10.55
CA GLY A 180 -18.75 3.84 11.62
C GLY A 180 -17.30 4.11 11.20
N PHE A 181 -16.94 3.89 9.93
CA PHE A 181 -15.59 4.20 9.44
C PHE A 181 -15.38 5.71 9.32
N LYS A 182 -14.22 6.20 9.75
CA LYS A 182 -13.92 7.64 9.83
C LYS A 182 -12.63 8.02 9.14
N ASP A 183 -11.76 7.06 8.90
CA ASP A 183 -10.43 7.25 8.37
C ASP A 183 -10.27 6.47 7.07
N PHE A 184 -9.79 7.13 6.00
CA PHE A 184 -9.73 6.54 4.67
C PHE A 184 -8.36 6.73 4.03
N SER A 185 -7.81 5.67 3.46
CA SER A 185 -6.59 5.74 2.66
C SER A 185 -6.88 5.42 1.20
N LEU A 186 -6.75 6.43 0.34
CA LEU A 186 -7.02 6.34 -1.09
C LEU A 186 -5.81 5.73 -1.81
N ALA A 187 -6.01 4.64 -2.55
CA ALA A 187 -4.92 3.89 -3.16
C ALA A 187 -5.17 3.53 -4.62
N SER A 188 -4.11 3.58 -5.42
CA SER A 188 -4.00 2.98 -6.76
C SER A 188 -2.54 2.67 -7.06
N GLN A 189 -2.18 2.26 -8.28
CA GLN A 189 -0.78 2.11 -8.68
C GLN A 189 -0.09 3.47 -8.94
N ASP A 190 -0.86 4.46 -9.37
CA ASP A 190 -0.46 5.85 -9.55
C ASP A 190 -1.69 6.76 -9.33
N SER A 191 -1.88 7.19 -8.08
CA SER A 191 -3.03 8.00 -7.69
C SER A 191 -3.05 9.38 -8.35
N SER A 192 -1.87 9.94 -8.66
CA SER A 192 -1.76 11.23 -9.36
C SER A 192 -2.16 11.18 -10.84
N SER A 193 -2.36 9.98 -11.39
CA SER A 193 -2.90 9.77 -12.74
C SER A 193 -4.41 9.47 -12.79
N TYR A 194 -5.10 9.52 -11.64
CA TYR A 194 -6.52 9.25 -11.55
C TYR A 194 -7.35 10.05 -12.57
N LEU A 195 -8.25 9.37 -13.30
CA LEU A 195 -9.09 9.85 -14.42
C LEU A 195 -8.34 10.31 -15.69
N ARG A 196 -7.02 10.14 -15.80
CA ARG A 196 -6.31 10.47 -17.05
C ARG A 196 -6.65 9.52 -18.21
N ASP A 197 -7.04 8.30 -17.93
CA ASP A 197 -7.61 7.35 -18.90
C ASP A 197 -8.93 7.84 -19.51
N LYS A 198 -9.64 8.72 -18.80
CA LYS A 198 -10.88 9.36 -19.24
C LYS A 198 -10.66 10.80 -19.76
N GLY A 199 -9.39 11.20 -19.99
CA GLY A 199 -9.03 12.52 -20.49
C GLY A 199 -9.04 13.66 -19.45
N VAL A 200 -9.31 13.36 -18.17
CA VAL A 200 -9.37 14.37 -17.10
C VAL A 200 -8.01 14.48 -16.41
N LYS A 201 -7.38 15.67 -16.47
CA LYS A 201 -6.03 15.89 -15.92
C LYS A 201 -6.02 16.28 -14.43
N ASP A 202 -7.13 16.76 -13.92
CA ASP A 202 -7.35 17.25 -12.55
C ASP A 202 -8.32 16.36 -11.76
N GLY A 203 -8.39 15.08 -12.12
CA GLY A 203 -9.33 14.12 -11.53
C GLY A 203 -9.17 13.97 -10.02
N LEU A 204 -7.90 13.93 -9.54
CA LEU A 204 -7.64 13.79 -8.12
C LEU A 204 -8.00 15.07 -7.34
N GLU A 205 -7.74 16.24 -7.91
CA GLU A 205 -8.17 17.53 -7.30
C GLU A 205 -9.69 17.62 -7.18
N ARG A 206 -10.44 17.17 -8.21
CA ARG A 206 -11.92 17.11 -8.17
C ARG A 206 -12.42 16.12 -7.13
N LEU A 207 -11.76 14.98 -6.98
CA LEU A 207 -12.09 14.01 -5.94
C LEU A 207 -11.89 14.60 -4.54
N ILE A 208 -10.82 15.35 -4.33
CA ILE A 208 -10.56 16.07 -3.06
C ILE A 208 -11.70 17.04 -2.76
N ASP A 209 -12.19 17.80 -3.76
CA ASP A 209 -13.33 18.71 -3.58
C ASP A 209 -14.60 17.98 -3.09
N GLU A 210 -14.85 16.78 -3.61
CA GLU A 210 -16.01 15.99 -3.18
C GLU A 210 -15.81 15.35 -1.79
N ILE A 211 -14.60 14.92 -1.47
CA ILE A 211 -14.25 14.40 -0.14
C ILE A 211 -14.40 15.46 0.93
N ASP A 212 -14.04 16.70 0.63
CA ASP A 212 -14.15 17.83 1.58
C ASP A 212 -15.59 18.19 1.95
N LYS A 213 -16.57 17.76 1.16
CA LYS A 213 -18.02 17.91 1.47
C LYS A 213 -18.53 16.88 2.49
N ILE A 214 -17.73 15.88 2.84
CA ILE A 214 -18.13 14.82 3.79
C ILE A 214 -17.61 15.18 5.18
N GLU A 215 -18.49 15.60 6.07
CA GLU A 215 -18.10 15.95 7.44
C GLU A 215 -17.58 14.77 8.26
N GLY A 216 -16.66 15.04 9.19
CA GLY A 216 -16.23 14.10 10.23
C GLY A 216 -15.39 12.93 9.76
N ILE A 217 -14.76 13.02 8.58
CA ILE A 217 -13.84 12.01 8.08
C ILE A 217 -12.40 12.55 8.00
N THR A 218 -11.46 11.63 7.90
CA THR A 218 -10.07 11.86 7.55
C THR A 218 -9.73 11.05 6.30
N ALA A 219 -8.96 11.62 5.40
CA ALA A 219 -8.48 10.91 4.22
C ALA A 219 -6.98 11.17 3.98
N ARG A 220 -6.30 10.27 3.31
CA ARG A 220 -4.93 10.46 2.78
C ARG A 220 -4.78 9.75 1.44
N ILE A 221 -3.82 10.21 0.65
CA ILE A 221 -3.59 9.70 -0.71
C ILE A 221 -2.26 8.97 -0.73
N LEU A 222 -2.28 7.69 -1.10
CA LEU A 222 -1.11 6.85 -1.25
C LEU A 222 -0.66 6.80 -2.72
N TYR A 223 0.63 6.51 -2.95
CA TYR A 223 1.22 6.21 -4.26
C TYR A 223 1.09 7.34 -5.30
N LEU A 224 1.61 8.51 -4.95
CA LEU A 224 1.79 9.60 -5.91
C LEU A 224 2.98 9.32 -6.85
N TYR A 225 2.83 9.63 -8.14
CA TYR A 225 3.92 9.48 -9.09
C TYR A 225 4.57 10.84 -9.42
N PRO A 226 5.90 11.00 -9.28
CA PRO A 226 6.54 12.32 -9.40
C PRO A 226 6.26 13.08 -10.70
N ALA A 227 6.17 12.38 -11.83
CA ALA A 227 5.98 13.03 -13.12
C ALA A 227 4.56 13.55 -13.35
N THR A 228 3.56 12.94 -12.69
CA THR A 228 2.14 13.31 -12.81
C THR A 228 1.64 14.17 -11.64
N THR A 229 2.40 14.21 -10.54
CA THR A 229 2.14 15.09 -9.41
C THR A 229 2.49 16.54 -9.75
N THR A 230 1.61 17.47 -9.46
CA THR A 230 1.77 18.89 -9.73
C THR A 230 1.82 19.71 -8.44
N LYS A 231 2.42 20.90 -8.49
CA LYS A 231 2.33 21.87 -7.35
C LYS A 231 0.90 22.27 -7.06
N ARG A 232 0.03 22.32 -8.07
CA ARG A 232 -1.40 22.59 -7.89
C ARG A 232 -2.06 21.51 -7.03
N LEU A 233 -1.80 20.24 -7.30
CA LEU A 233 -2.30 19.14 -6.49
C LEU A 233 -1.78 19.23 -5.03
N ILE A 234 -0.48 19.51 -4.84
CA ILE A 234 0.10 19.68 -3.50
C ILE A 234 -0.63 20.80 -2.72
N ARG A 235 -0.84 21.96 -3.35
CA ARG A 235 -1.59 23.06 -2.74
C ARG A 235 -3.05 22.72 -2.49
N LYS A 236 -3.66 21.92 -3.36
CA LYS A 236 -5.02 21.42 -3.15
C LYS A 236 -5.12 20.52 -1.92
N ILE A 237 -4.14 19.64 -1.70
CA ILE A 237 -4.03 18.82 -0.48
C ILE A 237 -3.86 19.72 0.75
N PHE A 238 -2.97 20.74 0.70
CA PHE A 238 -2.80 21.67 1.82
C PHE A 238 -4.07 22.46 2.18
N ALA A 239 -4.88 22.78 1.18
CA ALA A 239 -6.14 23.53 1.38
C ALA A 239 -7.32 22.63 1.78
N SER A 240 -7.17 21.31 1.73
CA SER A 240 -8.23 20.36 2.06
C SER A 240 -8.51 20.33 3.57
N THR A 241 -9.77 20.18 3.94
CA THR A 241 -10.21 20.01 5.33
C THR A 241 -10.12 18.56 5.79
N ASN A 242 -10.28 17.62 4.88
CA ASN A 242 -10.36 16.18 5.18
C ASN A 242 -9.10 15.41 4.75
N VAL A 243 -8.50 15.77 3.58
CA VAL A 243 -7.30 15.11 3.09
C VAL A 243 -6.07 15.65 3.80
N GLN A 244 -5.32 14.78 4.41
CA GLN A 244 -4.15 15.13 5.21
C GLN A 244 -2.94 15.48 4.33
N ASN A 245 -2.04 16.32 4.85
CA ASN A 245 -0.75 16.68 4.24
C ASN A 245 0.23 15.50 4.22
N TYR A 246 -0.24 14.38 3.72
CA TYR A 246 0.47 13.12 3.59
C TYR A 246 0.87 12.90 2.13
N PHE A 247 2.15 12.73 1.88
CA PHE A 247 2.71 12.57 0.53
C PHE A 247 3.51 11.26 0.45
N ASP A 248 2.89 10.22 -0.07
CA ASP A 248 3.58 8.98 -0.42
C ASP A 248 4.02 9.06 -1.88
N ILE A 249 5.28 9.44 -2.11
CA ILE A 249 5.83 9.75 -3.43
C ILE A 249 7.13 8.97 -3.69
N PRO A 250 7.07 7.76 -4.26
CA PRO A 250 8.24 6.95 -4.57
C PRO A 250 9.14 7.62 -5.61
N ILE A 251 10.31 8.14 -5.19
CA ILE A 251 11.28 8.77 -6.11
C ILE A 251 12.11 7.74 -6.87
N GLN A 252 12.35 6.58 -6.28
CA GLN A 252 13.15 5.45 -6.73
C GLN A 252 14.66 5.72 -6.80
N HIS A 253 15.09 6.86 -7.35
CA HIS A 253 16.46 7.35 -7.40
C HIS A 253 16.50 8.88 -7.54
N ILE A 254 17.72 9.48 -7.52
CA ILE A 254 17.88 10.95 -7.59
C ILE A 254 18.82 11.41 -8.72
N THR A 255 19.64 10.55 -9.30
CA THR A 255 20.53 10.99 -10.38
C THR A 255 19.82 11.03 -11.74
N PRO A 256 20.14 12.00 -12.63
CA PRO A 256 19.53 12.08 -13.95
C PRO A 256 19.75 10.82 -14.77
N LYS A 257 20.93 10.21 -14.67
CA LYS A 257 21.31 8.96 -15.33
C LYS A 257 20.36 7.83 -14.90
N MET A 258 20.19 7.62 -13.58
CA MET A 258 19.37 6.52 -13.08
C MET A 258 17.89 6.73 -13.36
N LEU A 259 17.37 7.95 -13.19
CA LEU A 259 15.97 8.24 -13.56
C LEU A 259 15.70 7.96 -15.04
N LYS A 260 16.64 8.26 -15.94
CA LYS A 260 16.53 7.92 -17.36
C LYS A 260 16.54 6.41 -17.60
N ILE A 261 17.47 5.68 -16.96
CA ILE A 261 17.58 4.21 -17.05
C ILE A 261 16.30 3.54 -16.50
N MET A 262 15.80 4.00 -15.37
CA MET A 262 14.57 3.51 -14.74
C MET A 262 13.30 3.93 -15.50
N LYS A 263 13.41 4.68 -16.59
CA LYS A 263 12.29 5.25 -17.35
C LYS A 263 11.34 6.07 -16.46
N ARG A 264 11.91 6.86 -15.57
CA ARG A 264 11.19 7.82 -14.71
C ARG A 264 11.25 9.21 -15.36
N PRO A 265 10.18 9.67 -16.03
CA PRO A 265 10.21 10.94 -16.75
C PRO A 265 10.24 12.15 -15.79
N GLY A 266 10.89 13.22 -16.25
CA GLY A 266 11.06 14.46 -15.50
C GLY A 266 12.54 14.74 -15.19
N SER A 267 12.85 15.96 -14.79
CA SER A 267 14.19 16.34 -14.34
C SER A 267 14.32 16.23 -12.83
N VAL A 268 15.54 16.04 -12.36
CA VAL A 268 15.88 16.05 -10.92
C VAL A 268 15.47 17.37 -10.27
N ASP A 269 15.66 18.51 -10.97
CA ASP A 269 15.27 19.83 -10.44
C ASP A 269 13.75 19.94 -10.24
N LYS A 270 12.96 19.42 -11.19
CA LYS A 270 11.51 19.35 -11.04
C LYS A 270 11.12 18.48 -9.84
N LEU A 271 11.75 17.32 -9.67
CA LEU A 271 11.52 16.45 -8.53
C LEU A 271 11.87 17.15 -7.20
N LYS A 272 13.07 17.71 -7.10
CA LYS A 272 13.49 18.49 -5.92
C LYS A 272 12.55 19.67 -5.63
N SER A 273 12.05 20.34 -6.68
CA SER A 273 11.08 21.45 -6.54
C SER A 273 9.71 20.98 -6.02
N LEU A 274 9.22 19.80 -6.43
CA LEU A 274 8.01 19.19 -5.88
C LEU A 274 8.17 18.82 -4.40
N LEU A 275 9.27 18.17 -4.07
CA LEU A 275 9.57 17.78 -2.69
C LEU A 275 9.71 18.98 -1.76
N LYS A 276 10.32 20.09 -2.23
CA LYS A 276 10.37 21.35 -1.50
C LYS A 276 8.98 21.96 -1.30
N GLU A 277 8.09 21.86 -2.30
CA GLU A 277 6.70 22.35 -2.16
C GLU A 277 5.96 21.56 -1.06
N MET A 278 6.15 20.25 -0.98
CA MET A 278 5.53 19.39 0.05
C MET A 278 6.00 19.70 1.48
N LYS A 279 7.18 20.33 1.65
CA LYS A 279 7.71 20.74 2.96
C LYS A 279 7.27 22.16 3.40
N LYS A 280 6.46 22.88 2.61
CA LYS A 280 6.04 24.24 2.98
C LYS A 280 5.10 24.29 4.16
N GLU A 281 4.32 23.22 4.36
CA GLU A 281 3.43 23.06 5.49
C GLU A 281 3.87 21.88 6.35
N PHE A 282 3.32 21.75 7.54
CA PHE A 282 3.55 20.57 8.37
C PHE A 282 2.97 19.35 7.66
N SER A 283 3.84 18.50 7.19
CA SER A 283 3.50 17.34 6.34
C SER A 283 4.25 16.09 6.76
N PHE A 284 3.79 14.96 6.25
CA PHE A 284 4.48 13.69 6.30
C PHE A 284 4.85 13.26 4.89
N ILE A 285 6.15 13.12 4.62
CA ILE A 285 6.65 12.75 3.29
C ILE A 285 7.29 11.37 3.36
N ARG A 286 6.61 10.41 2.74
CA ARG A 286 7.08 9.05 2.56
C ARG A 286 7.61 8.86 1.14
N THR A 287 8.70 8.12 1.00
CA THR A 287 9.24 7.78 -0.31
C THR A 287 9.75 6.33 -0.36
N SER A 288 10.02 5.86 -1.55
CA SER A 288 10.68 4.59 -1.80
C SER A 288 11.85 4.79 -2.75
N VAL A 289 12.93 4.04 -2.53
CA VAL A 289 14.12 4.01 -3.38
C VAL A 289 14.49 2.58 -3.72
N ILE A 290 15.06 2.38 -4.91
CA ILE A 290 15.59 1.09 -5.36
C ILE A 290 17.11 1.21 -5.41
N VAL A 291 17.79 0.27 -4.78
CA VAL A 291 19.25 0.19 -4.69
C VAL A 291 19.73 -1.00 -5.51
N GLY A 292 20.79 -0.80 -6.27
CA GLY A 292 21.37 -1.86 -7.08
C GLY A 292 20.68 -2.12 -8.41
N HIS A 293 19.87 -1.16 -8.90
CA HIS A 293 19.31 -1.26 -10.25
C HIS A 293 20.43 -1.34 -11.30
N PRO A 294 20.29 -2.18 -12.35
CA PRO A 294 21.28 -2.23 -13.44
C PRO A 294 21.67 -0.86 -13.96
N GLY A 295 22.98 -0.62 -14.06
CA GLY A 295 23.56 0.66 -14.45
C GLY A 295 23.85 1.65 -13.32
N GLU A 296 23.49 1.33 -12.05
CA GLU A 296 23.86 2.12 -10.89
C GLU A 296 25.35 1.95 -10.59
N ASN A 297 26.15 3.03 -10.67
CA ASN A 297 27.54 3.02 -10.27
C ASN A 297 27.71 3.57 -8.83
N GLU A 298 28.94 3.68 -8.36
CA GLU A 298 29.23 4.16 -7.01
C GLU A 298 28.86 5.64 -6.82
N GLU A 299 29.09 6.47 -7.82
CA GLU A 299 28.75 7.90 -7.78
C GLU A 299 27.25 8.12 -7.69
N ASP A 300 26.45 7.34 -8.46
CA ASP A 300 24.99 7.38 -8.39
C ASP A 300 24.49 7.00 -6.98
N PHE A 301 25.10 5.98 -6.38
CA PHE A 301 24.77 5.51 -5.04
C PHE A 301 25.11 6.53 -3.96
N GLU A 302 26.30 7.13 -4.04
CA GLU A 302 26.72 8.19 -3.09
C GLU A 302 25.80 9.41 -3.17
N GLU A 303 25.38 9.83 -4.39
CA GLU A 303 24.45 10.94 -4.54
C GLU A 303 23.08 10.61 -3.94
N LEU A 304 22.59 9.37 -4.09
CA LEU A 304 21.34 8.93 -3.47
C LEU A 304 21.44 8.98 -1.93
N LYS A 305 22.52 8.46 -1.35
CA LYS A 305 22.76 8.51 0.10
C LYS A 305 22.78 9.95 0.63
N LYS A 306 23.53 10.81 -0.05
CA LYS A 306 23.63 12.24 0.28
C LYS A 306 22.25 12.90 0.27
N PHE A 307 21.48 12.65 -0.79
CA PHE A 307 20.15 13.25 -0.94
C PHE A 307 19.18 12.79 0.16
N ILE A 308 19.13 11.49 0.49
CA ILE A 308 18.28 10.97 1.57
C ILE A 308 18.64 11.64 2.90
N LYS A 309 19.94 11.75 3.19
CA LYS A 309 20.44 12.36 4.42
C LYS A 309 20.10 13.85 4.53
N GLU A 310 20.22 14.60 3.42
CA GLU A 310 19.99 16.05 3.39
C GLU A 310 18.50 16.42 3.34
N PHE A 311 17.70 15.64 2.61
CA PHE A 311 16.28 15.96 2.47
C PHE A 311 15.46 15.62 3.72
N GLU A 312 15.84 14.59 4.47
CA GLU A 312 15.18 14.18 5.72
C GLU A 312 13.70 13.85 5.48
N PHE A 313 13.44 12.79 4.72
CA PHE A 313 12.12 12.21 4.58
C PHE A 313 11.60 11.69 5.93
N ASP A 314 10.30 11.68 6.12
CA ASP A 314 9.68 11.10 7.31
C ASP A 314 9.79 9.57 7.32
N ARG A 315 9.61 8.95 6.16
CA ARG A 315 9.82 7.51 5.94
C ARG A 315 10.49 7.27 4.58
N VAL A 316 11.40 6.32 4.54
CA VAL A 316 12.01 5.85 3.30
C VAL A 316 11.96 4.33 3.28
N ASN A 317 11.27 3.77 2.29
CA ASN A 317 11.36 2.34 2.01
C ASN A 317 12.54 2.09 1.08
N VAL A 318 13.45 1.23 1.49
CA VAL A 318 14.61 0.82 0.70
C VAL A 318 14.36 -0.55 0.13
N PHE A 319 14.29 -0.64 -1.19
CA PHE A 319 14.15 -1.90 -1.90
C PHE A 319 15.48 -2.26 -2.55
N ALA A 320 15.98 -3.46 -2.29
CA ALA A 320 16.98 -4.09 -3.14
C ALA A 320 16.36 -4.30 -4.53
N TYR A 321 17.12 -4.09 -5.58
CA TYR A 321 16.64 -4.38 -6.93
C TYR A 321 16.26 -5.86 -7.05
N SER A 322 15.06 -6.13 -7.49
CA SER A 322 14.55 -7.46 -7.82
C SER A 322 14.54 -7.62 -9.35
N ASP A 323 15.16 -8.67 -9.83
CA ASP A 323 15.30 -8.92 -11.27
C ASP A 323 14.04 -9.60 -11.80
N GLU A 324 13.08 -8.78 -12.20
CA GLU A 324 11.74 -9.23 -12.59
C GLU A 324 11.64 -9.47 -14.09
N GLU A 325 11.24 -10.69 -14.47
CA GLU A 325 11.00 -11.10 -15.86
C GLU A 325 10.01 -10.14 -16.54
N ASP A 326 10.09 -10.04 -17.84
CA ASP A 326 9.25 -9.18 -18.70
C ASP A 326 9.37 -7.69 -18.44
N THR A 327 10.39 -7.26 -17.69
CA THR A 327 10.71 -5.84 -17.48
C THR A 327 11.86 -5.38 -18.38
N ALA A 328 11.94 -4.07 -18.61
CA ALA A 328 13.06 -3.53 -19.39
C ALA A 328 14.41 -3.64 -18.64
N ALA A 329 14.37 -3.61 -17.30
CA ALA A 329 15.56 -3.76 -16.47
C ALA A 329 16.11 -5.19 -16.52
N PHE A 330 15.24 -6.20 -16.58
CA PHE A 330 15.65 -7.62 -16.71
C PHE A 330 16.54 -7.86 -17.91
N LYS A 331 16.26 -7.19 -19.03
CA LYS A 331 16.99 -7.34 -20.29
C LYS A 331 18.38 -6.68 -20.29
N ARG A 332 18.73 -5.96 -19.24
CA ARG A 332 20.03 -5.29 -19.13
C ARG A 332 21.13 -6.29 -18.74
N LYS A 333 22.33 -6.05 -19.28
CA LYS A 333 23.52 -6.88 -19.03
C LYS A 333 24.42 -6.34 -17.92
N ASP A 334 24.25 -5.07 -17.54
CA ASP A 334 25.03 -4.35 -16.54
C ASP A 334 24.43 -4.47 -15.13
N LYS A 335 23.99 -5.69 -14.77
CA LYS A 335 23.49 -6.03 -13.44
C LYS A 335 24.62 -6.05 -12.42
N LEU A 336 24.31 -5.58 -11.23
CA LEU A 336 25.27 -5.63 -10.11
C LEU A 336 25.23 -7.02 -9.44
N PRO A 337 26.37 -7.49 -8.93
CA PRO A 337 26.41 -8.68 -8.07
C PRO A 337 25.52 -8.50 -6.83
N GLN A 338 24.85 -9.56 -6.41
CA GLN A 338 23.91 -9.53 -5.25
C GLN A 338 24.59 -9.01 -3.98
N GLN A 339 25.85 -9.40 -3.74
CA GLN A 339 26.61 -8.92 -2.59
C GLN A 339 26.76 -7.38 -2.54
N ILE A 340 26.88 -6.73 -3.70
CA ILE A 340 26.96 -5.26 -3.80
C ILE A 340 25.58 -4.67 -3.51
N ILE A 341 24.50 -5.24 -4.03
CA ILE A 341 23.12 -4.81 -3.77
C ILE A 341 22.82 -4.89 -2.28
N ASP A 342 23.15 -6.02 -1.63
CA ASP A 342 22.93 -6.24 -0.21
C ASP A 342 23.73 -5.26 0.66
N LYS A 343 25.02 -5.04 0.30
CA LYS A 343 25.86 -4.06 0.99
C LYS A 343 25.26 -2.65 0.93
N ARG A 344 24.88 -2.20 -0.28
CA ARG A 344 24.28 -0.88 -0.49
C ARG A 344 22.95 -0.72 0.24
N THR A 345 22.10 -1.76 0.20
CA THR A 345 20.82 -1.78 0.90
C THR A 345 21.00 -1.63 2.41
N LYS A 346 21.94 -2.37 3.00
CA LYS A 346 22.28 -2.24 4.43
C LYS A 346 22.82 -0.86 4.77
N GLU A 347 23.64 -0.27 3.91
CA GLU A 347 24.24 1.05 4.12
C GLU A 347 23.18 2.16 4.10
N ILE A 348 22.30 2.19 3.10
CA ILE A 348 21.19 3.13 3.07
C ILE A 348 20.22 2.91 4.24
N GLY A 349 19.95 1.66 4.61
CA GLY A 349 19.12 1.33 5.76
C GLY A 349 19.58 1.98 7.07
N LYS A 350 20.90 2.05 7.29
CA LYS A 350 21.49 2.77 8.45
C LYS A 350 21.22 4.28 8.38
N ILE A 351 21.33 4.88 7.19
CA ILE A 351 21.06 6.31 6.99
C ILE A 351 19.57 6.59 7.23
N VAL A 352 18.70 5.76 6.68
CA VAL A 352 17.24 5.87 6.85
C VAL A 352 16.85 5.81 8.32
N LYS A 353 17.43 4.89 9.10
CA LYS A 353 17.20 4.81 10.55
C LYS A 353 17.54 6.14 11.28
N GLN A 354 18.66 6.77 10.90
CA GLN A 354 19.06 8.04 11.47
C GLN A 354 18.16 9.20 11.05
N THR A 355 17.78 9.28 9.76
CA THR A 355 16.92 10.34 9.25
C THR A 355 15.49 10.22 9.77
N THR A 356 14.95 9.01 9.90
CA THR A 356 13.66 8.75 10.53
C THR A 356 13.65 9.24 11.97
N LYS A 357 14.64 8.85 12.77
CA LYS A 357 14.78 9.34 14.15
C LYS A 357 14.84 10.87 14.23
N LYS A 358 15.53 11.51 13.28
CA LYS A 358 15.61 12.97 13.22
C LYS A 358 14.26 13.60 12.86
N SER A 359 13.54 13.02 11.89
CA SER A 359 12.22 13.48 11.50
C SER A 359 11.18 13.36 12.63
N LEU A 360 11.23 12.29 13.43
CA LEU A 360 10.35 12.11 14.57
C LEU A 360 10.48 13.21 15.63
N LYS A 361 11.67 13.84 15.76
CA LYS A 361 11.88 14.94 16.70
C LYS A 361 10.97 16.15 16.45
N LYS A 362 10.45 16.32 15.21
CA LYS A 362 9.50 17.41 14.91
C LYS A 362 8.18 17.31 15.68
N TYR A 363 7.87 16.14 16.24
CA TYR A 363 6.65 15.90 17.03
C TYR A 363 6.86 16.16 18.53
N LEU A 364 8.11 16.16 19.03
CA LEU A 364 8.41 16.38 20.45
C LEU A 364 7.82 17.70 20.96
N ASN A 365 7.26 17.66 22.16
CA ASN A 365 6.60 18.77 22.85
C ASN A 365 5.38 19.36 22.11
N LYS A 366 4.83 18.63 21.13
CA LYS A 366 3.60 19.04 20.43
C LYS A 366 2.41 18.25 20.93
N THR A 367 1.26 18.91 20.94
CA THR A 367 -0.04 18.24 21.06
C THR A 367 -0.59 18.00 19.66
N ILE A 368 -0.89 16.75 19.35
CA ILE A 368 -1.38 16.33 18.03
C ILE A 368 -2.60 15.43 18.18
N LYS A 369 -3.48 15.44 17.18
CA LYS A 369 -4.64 14.55 17.15
C LYS A 369 -4.24 13.17 16.66
N CYS A 370 -4.59 12.15 17.47
CA CYS A 370 -4.30 10.75 17.17
C CYS A 370 -5.56 9.89 17.30
N TYR A 371 -5.68 8.91 16.43
CA TYR A 371 -6.63 7.81 16.59
C TYR A 371 -6.11 6.81 17.61
N LEU A 372 -6.96 6.33 18.50
CA LEU A 372 -6.63 5.19 19.36
C LEU A 372 -6.73 3.91 18.52
N GLU A 373 -5.63 3.17 18.42
CA GLU A 373 -5.55 1.88 17.71
C GLU A 373 -5.95 0.71 18.64
N GLY A 374 -5.58 0.76 19.90
CA GLY A 374 -5.83 -0.28 20.90
C GLY A 374 -4.74 -0.36 21.94
N LEU A 375 -4.64 -1.49 22.62
CA LEU A 375 -3.50 -1.86 23.43
C LEU A 375 -2.40 -2.46 22.55
N THR A 376 -1.15 -2.33 22.99
CA THR A 376 -0.02 -3.08 22.41
C THR A 376 -0.19 -4.58 22.66
N GLU A 377 0.51 -5.44 21.91
CA GLU A 377 0.43 -6.91 22.07
C GLU A 377 0.76 -7.40 23.48
N ASP A 378 1.66 -6.69 24.18
CA ASP A 378 2.03 -6.96 25.58
C ASP A 378 1.04 -6.34 26.61
N GLU A 379 0.01 -5.64 26.13
CA GLU A 379 -1.02 -4.94 26.92
C GLU A 379 -0.48 -3.88 27.89
N LEU A 380 0.79 -3.45 27.76
CA LEU A 380 1.43 -2.51 28.67
C LEU A 380 1.14 -1.04 28.32
N PHE A 381 0.87 -0.74 27.04
CA PHE A 381 0.66 0.61 26.56
C PHE A 381 -0.59 0.68 25.67
N TYR A 382 -1.17 1.88 25.57
CA TYR A 382 -2.05 2.16 24.45
C TYR A 382 -1.21 2.59 23.23
N SER A 383 -1.60 2.11 22.06
CA SER A 383 -1.09 2.54 20.78
C SER A 383 -2.02 3.57 20.17
N VAL A 384 -1.48 4.73 19.77
CA VAL A 384 -2.23 5.76 19.07
C VAL A 384 -1.51 6.18 17.78
N ARG A 385 -2.25 6.43 16.74
CA ARG A 385 -1.70 6.84 15.45
C ARG A 385 -2.05 8.30 15.15
N PRO A 386 -1.05 9.18 14.90
CA PRO A 386 -1.32 10.52 14.43
C PRO A 386 -2.29 10.54 13.24
N LYS A 387 -3.27 11.44 13.27
CA LYS A 387 -4.25 11.62 12.17
C LYS A 387 -3.57 11.75 10.79
N LEU A 388 -2.37 12.29 10.77
CA LEU A 388 -1.55 12.50 9.57
C LEU A 388 -0.98 11.19 9.00
N TRP A 389 -0.68 10.18 9.84
CA TRP A 389 0.05 8.96 9.44
C TRP A 389 -0.88 7.90 8.83
N ALA A 390 -0.35 7.11 7.90
CA ALA A 390 -1.06 5.98 7.33
C ALA A 390 -1.04 4.78 8.29
N PRO A 391 -2.19 4.11 8.51
CA PRO A 391 -2.26 2.94 9.39
C PRO A 391 -1.40 1.79 8.87
N GLU A 392 -0.86 0.99 9.78
CA GLU A 392 -0.02 -0.21 9.52
C GLU A 392 1.31 0.07 8.80
N ILE A 393 1.51 1.30 8.30
CA ILE A 393 2.63 1.66 7.43
C ILE A 393 3.64 2.56 8.14
N ASP A 394 3.18 3.55 8.92
CA ASP A 394 4.05 4.62 9.43
C ASP A 394 4.34 4.51 10.93
N GLY A 395 3.80 3.47 11.58
CA GLY A 395 3.95 3.24 13.01
C GLY A 395 2.96 4.03 13.87
N ASP A 396 3.24 4.11 15.16
CA ASP A 396 2.38 4.65 16.19
C ASP A 396 3.15 5.46 17.24
N ILE A 397 2.43 5.95 18.24
CA ILE A 397 2.94 6.59 19.45
C ILE A 397 2.45 5.76 20.64
N LEU A 398 3.34 5.38 21.52
CA LEU A 398 2.99 4.67 22.76
C LEU A 398 2.51 5.66 23.81
N ILE A 399 1.42 5.31 24.48
CA ILE A 399 0.81 6.11 25.54
C ILE A 399 1.02 5.40 26.87
N ASN A 400 1.75 6.06 27.77
CA ASN A 400 2.01 5.59 29.12
C ASN A 400 1.05 6.18 30.17
N GLU A 401 0.38 7.30 29.85
CA GLU A 401 -0.55 7.98 30.73
C GLU A 401 -1.75 8.52 29.96
N SER A 402 -2.92 8.56 30.60
CA SER A 402 -4.13 9.17 30.06
C SER A 402 -4.86 9.97 31.14
N GLU A 403 -5.20 11.21 30.82
CA GLU A 403 -6.09 12.05 31.63
C GLU A 403 -7.58 11.71 31.39
N LYS A 404 -7.87 10.86 30.39
CA LYS A 404 -9.23 10.44 30.03
C LYS A 404 -9.47 8.99 30.40
N GLU A 405 -10.64 8.73 30.90
CA GLU A 405 -11.16 7.39 31.19
C GLU A 405 -12.01 6.89 29.99
N ASN A 406 -12.27 5.59 29.95
CA ASN A 406 -13.14 4.94 28.96
C ASN A 406 -12.74 5.22 27.49
N LEU A 407 -11.45 5.03 27.20
CA LEU A 407 -10.91 5.21 25.86
C LEU A 407 -11.58 4.25 24.86
N LYS A 408 -11.90 4.75 23.66
CA LYS A 408 -12.56 3.97 22.58
C LYS A 408 -11.69 3.94 21.34
N ILE A 409 -11.43 2.74 20.83
CA ILE A 409 -10.71 2.51 19.57
C ILE A 409 -11.39 3.29 18.43
N GLY A 410 -10.60 3.88 17.56
CA GLY A 410 -11.05 4.70 16.45
C GLY A 410 -11.52 6.10 16.80
N ASN A 411 -11.51 6.50 18.08
CA ASN A 411 -11.76 7.89 18.43
C ASN A 411 -10.47 8.72 18.37
N LEU A 412 -10.64 10.01 18.10
CA LEU A 412 -9.57 10.99 18.09
C LEU A 412 -9.35 11.57 19.49
N TYR A 413 -8.11 11.57 19.92
CA TYR A 413 -7.66 12.16 21.17
C TYR A 413 -6.55 13.17 20.91
N ASP A 414 -6.45 14.17 21.76
CA ASP A 414 -5.31 15.06 21.82
C ASP A 414 -4.18 14.37 22.59
N VAL A 415 -3.03 14.22 21.95
CA VAL A 415 -1.86 13.52 22.49
C VAL A 415 -0.69 14.48 22.58
N LYS A 416 -0.18 14.67 23.78
CA LYS A 416 1.06 15.40 24.01
C LYS A 416 2.22 14.45 23.85
N VAL A 417 3.05 14.68 22.84
CA VAL A 417 4.26 13.88 22.58
C VAL A 417 5.38 14.38 23.49
N GLU A 418 5.86 13.53 24.39
CA GLU A 418 6.79 13.93 25.44
C GLU A 418 8.21 13.42 25.21
N ASN A 419 8.37 12.24 24.64
CA ASN A 419 9.69 11.60 24.54
C ASN A 419 9.86 10.84 23.21
N LEU A 420 11.13 10.51 22.92
CA LEU A 420 11.55 9.66 21.81
C LEU A 420 12.54 8.62 22.32
N ALA A 421 12.07 7.40 22.53
CA ALA A 421 12.89 6.26 22.93
C ALA A 421 13.30 5.44 21.70
N GLY A 422 14.58 5.54 21.32
CA GLY A 422 15.03 4.91 20.06
C GLY A 422 14.42 5.58 18.84
N ASP A 423 13.53 4.89 18.15
CA ASP A 423 12.72 5.34 17.00
C ASP A 423 11.21 5.32 17.32
N GLN A 424 10.86 5.17 18.61
CA GLN A 424 9.48 5.13 19.10
C GLN A 424 9.13 6.43 19.84
N LEU A 425 8.05 7.10 19.42
CA LEU A 425 7.50 8.24 20.16
C LEU A 425 6.69 7.75 21.37
N ILE A 426 6.77 8.52 22.46
CA ILE A 426 6.02 8.29 23.69
C ILE A 426 5.28 9.58 24.04
N GLY A 427 4.05 9.45 24.50
CA GLY A 427 3.22 10.58 24.85
C GLY A 427 2.14 10.23 25.86
N LYS A 428 1.31 11.23 26.19
CA LYS A 428 0.12 11.05 27.01
C LYS A 428 -1.12 11.62 26.33
N ILE A 429 -2.28 11.01 26.59
CA ILE A 429 -3.59 11.54 26.19
C ILE A 429 -3.98 12.62 27.21
N ILE A 430 -4.40 13.81 26.69
CA ILE A 430 -4.81 14.96 27.49
C ILE A 430 -6.27 15.36 27.22
#